data_21c03a261be973a1ccd7504cb9121114
#
_entry.id   21c03a261be973a1ccd7504cb9121114
#
_cell.length_a   1.000
_cell.length_b   1.000
_cell.length_c   1.000
_cell.angle_alpha   90.00
_cell.angle_beta   90.00
_cell.angle_gamma   90.00
#
_symmetry.space_group_name_H-M   'P 1'
#
loop_
_entity.id
_entity.type
_entity.pdbx_description
1 polymer ?
#
loop_
_entity_poly.entity_id
_entity_poly.type
_entity_poly.pdbx_seq_one_letter_code
_entity_poly.pdbx_strand_id
1 'polypeptide(L)'
;MNVNPGDFFARLREGAGANPLTIGLTAGAVLAALLTVANFVALAFITNQAKENITEASTLRVVSQQIAKNALEAAAGNAEAFELLALAQEDFQTSWDNVSDASVDDPEVLGRLQQQWDAVKLATDRILRGEDTVLDLHEVADTLAQTVPQLQAEYDGVVDILVFNGDDAEQVAFAQRQNLLAERIVRSIDKVLAGGEGAVQAADSFGRDASLFGRVMNGMIEGDDALGIWQIEDLNALDFLAEIAVLFDEFVNQSVDEILETAPELFQVRAAADEIFVRSQDLLQEATNLNEQFEESAEGLFPSVLAGIVLGAITGALAIAIVFLRTQASRARGEELEAENQRNQSAIL
;
A
#
# COMPACT_ATOMS: atom_id res chain seq x y z
N MET A 1 13.01 -21.71 -42.76
CA MET A 1 14.17 -22.15 -43.56
C MET A 1 15.03 -23.05 -42.65
N ASN A 2 14.88 -24.39 -42.83
CA ASN A 2 15.67 -25.38 -42.12
C ASN A 2 17.05 -25.46 -42.78
N VAL A 3 18.03 -24.79 -42.22
CA VAL A 3 19.44 -24.98 -42.62
C VAL A 3 19.93 -26.23 -41.91
N ASN A 4 20.16 -27.29 -42.65
CA ASN A 4 20.70 -28.55 -42.13
C ASN A 4 22.16 -28.25 -41.61
N PRO A 5 22.46 -28.51 -40.35
CA PRO A 5 23.80 -28.28 -39.82
C PRO A 5 24.92 -29.00 -40.60
N GLY A 6 24.59 -30.14 -41.23
CA GLY A 6 25.53 -30.92 -42.06
C GLY A 6 25.99 -30.13 -43.31
N ASP A 7 25.08 -29.39 -43.99
CA ASP A 7 25.43 -28.60 -45.16
C ASP A 7 26.26 -27.38 -44.87
N PHE A 8 26.10 -26.79 -43.65
CA PHE A 8 26.91 -25.69 -43.17
C PHE A 8 28.37 -26.15 -42.94
N PHE A 9 28.55 -27.28 -42.29
CA PHE A 9 29.92 -27.84 -42.07
C PHE A 9 30.55 -28.34 -43.36
N ALA A 10 29.79 -28.87 -44.35
CA ALA A 10 30.27 -29.24 -45.66
C ALA A 10 30.78 -28.04 -46.47
N ARG A 11 30.05 -26.92 -46.48
CA ARG A 11 30.50 -25.67 -47.12
C ARG A 11 31.71 -25.04 -46.45
N LEU A 12 31.84 -25.14 -45.13
CA LEU A 12 33.04 -24.73 -44.38
C LEU A 12 34.25 -25.59 -44.76
N ARG A 13 34.08 -26.85 -45.06
CA ARG A 13 35.12 -27.78 -45.45
C ARG A 13 35.58 -27.52 -46.91
N GLU A 14 34.68 -27.15 -47.82
CA GLU A 14 35.02 -26.81 -49.21
C GLU A 14 35.70 -25.42 -49.32
N GLY A 15 35.39 -24.45 -48.43
CA GLY A 15 36.00 -23.13 -48.43
C GLY A 15 37.28 -22.99 -47.64
N ALA A 16 37.62 -23.95 -46.78
CA ALA A 16 38.90 -23.99 -46.03
C ALA A 16 39.86 -24.89 -46.78
N GLY A 17 40.73 -24.34 -47.61
CA GLY A 17 41.80 -25.12 -48.24
C GLY A 17 42.49 -26.02 -47.18
N ALA A 18 42.43 -27.31 -47.38
CA ALA A 18 42.71 -28.55 -46.66
C ALA A 18 43.74 -28.58 -45.49
N ASN A 19 43.86 -27.50 -44.75
CA ASN A 19 44.74 -27.45 -43.56
C ASN A 19 43.90 -27.75 -42.30
N PRO A 20 44.11 -28.89 -41.59
CA PRO A 20 43.33 -29.30 -40.43
C PRO A 20 43.30 -28.26 -39.30
N LEU A 21 44.32 -27.43 -39.23
CA LEU A 21 44.47 -26.36 -38.27
C LEU A 21 43.49 -25.19 -38.51
N THR A 22 43.26 -24.85 -39.77
CA THR A 22 42.26 -23.76 -40.10
C THR A 22 40.82 -24.24 -39.88
N ILE A 23 40.55 -25.53 -40.09
CA ILE A 23 39.24 -26.12 -39.80
C ILE A 23 38.96 -26.13 -38.28
N GLY A 24 39.95 -26.51 -37.48
CA GLY A 24 39.86 -26.50 -36.01
C GLY A 24 39.65 -25.07 -35.45
N LEU A 25 40.40 -24.10 -35.95
CA LEU A 25 40.29 -22.69 -35.55
C LEU A 25 38.90 -22.08 -35.93
N THR A 26 38.38 -22.39 -37.14
CA THR A 26 37.07 -21.90 -37.55
C THR A 26 35.94 -22.53 -36.72
N ALA A 27 36.00 -23.81 -36.43
CA ALA A 27 35.03 -24.48 -35.57
C ALA A 27 35.09 -23.94 -34.13
N GLY A 28 36.29 -23.72 -33.59
CA GLY A 28 36.51 -23.07 -32.28
C GLY A 28 35.99 -21.65 -32.21
N ALA A 29 36.19 -20.83 -33.25
CA ALA A 29 35.69 -19.47 -33.32
C ALA A 29 34.15 -19.40 -33.40
N VAL A 30 33.53 -20.30 -34.17
CA VAL A 30 32.07 -20.42 -34.24
C VAL A 30 31.49 -20.84 -32.90
N LEU A 31 32.10 -21.82 -32.23
CA LEU A 31 31.64 -22.26 -30.90
C LEU A 31 31.78 -21.14 -29.86
N ALA A 32 32.91 -20.44 -29.84
CA ALA A 32 33.16 -19.33 -28.92
C ALA A 32 32.17 -18.16 -29.19
N ALA A 33 31.86 -17.86 -30.45
CA ALA A 33 30.89 -16.85 -30.83
C ALA A 33 29.48 -17.24 -30.34
N LEU A 34 29.05 -18.50 -30.51
CA LEU A 34 27.77 -19.01 -30.01
C LEU A 34 27.67 -18.92 -28.51
N LEU A 35 28.74 -19.32 -27.77
CA LEU A 35 28.80 -19.22 -26.33
C LEU A 35 28.74 -17.76 -25.84
N THR A 36 29.43 -16.84 -26.54
CA THR A 36 29.37 -15.40 -26.25
C THR A 36 27.96 -14.86 -26.39
N VAL A 37 27.28 -15.15 -27.52
CA VAL A 37 25.89 -14.71 -27.77
C VAL A 37 24.95 -15.32 -26.72
N ALA A 38 25.06 -16.62 -26.43
CA ALA A 38 24.23 -17.29 -25.42
C ALA A 38 24.43 -16.67 -24.02
N ASN A 39 25.68 -16.36 -23.65
CA ASN A 39 25.99 -15.69 -22.38
C ASN A 39 25.33 -14.31 -22.29
N PHE A 40 25.46 -13.45 -23.33
CA PHE A 40 24.88 -12.12 -23.30
C PHE A 40 23.34 -12.13 -23.35
N VAL A 41 22.72 -13.08 -24.05
CA VAL A 41 21.26 -13.24 -24.06
C VAL A 41 20.77 -13.67 -22.66
N ALA A 42 21.42 -14.67 -22.06
CA ALA A 42 21.11 -15.10 -20.70
C ALA A 42 21.29 -13.96 -19.68
N LEU A 43 22.41 -13.23 -19.77
CA LEU A 43 22.70 -12.10 -18.90
C LEU A 43 21.65 -10.98 -19.05
N ALA A 44 21.24 -10.65 -20.29
CA ALA A 44 20.21 -9.63 -20.53
C ALA A 44 18.86 -10.03 -19.91
N PHE A 45 18.48 -11.32 -20.02
CA PHE A 45 17.24 -11.82 -19.43
C PHE A 45 17.28 -11.75 -17.88
N ILE A 46 18.36 -12.27 -17.26
CA ILE A 46 18.53 -12.26 -15.80
C ILE A 46 18.59 -10.83 -15.25
N THR A 47 19.30 -9.92 -15.95
CA THR A 47 19.41 -8.52 -15.51
C THR A 47 18.07 -7.80 -15.58
N ASN A 48 17.24 -8.06 -16.59
CA ASN A 48 15.91 -7.47 -16.67
C ASN A 48 15.01 -7.98 -15.54
N GLN A 49 15.03 -9.28 -15.27
CA GLN A 49 14.24 -9.86 -14.17
C GLN A 49 14.71 -9.33 -12.80
N ALA A 50 16.02 -9.21 -12.57
CA ALA A 50 16.56 -8.64 -11.34
C ALA A 50 16.10 -7.18 -11.14
N LYS A 51 16.10 -6.35 -12.19
CA LYS A 51 15.61 -4.97 -12.13
C LYS A 51 14.11 -4.91 -11.82
N GLU A 52 13.32 -5.79 -12.42
CA GLU A 52 11.89 -5.88 -12.17
C GLU A 52 11.63 -6.25 -10.70
N ASN A 53 12.29 -7.28 -10.17
CA ASN A 53 12.19 -7.68 -8.77
C ASN A 53 12.59 -6.56 -7.79
N ILE A 54 13.67 -5.81 -8.06
CA ILE A 54 14.09 -4.66 -7.26
C ILE A 54 13.02 -3.56 -7.29
N THR A 55 12.44 -3.30 -8.47
CA THR A 55 11.39 -2.28 -8.60
C THR A 55 10.14 -2.66 -7.80
N GLU A 56 9.70 -3.92 -7.91
CA GLU A 56 8.54 -4.41 -7.17
C GLU A 56 8.78 -4.43 -5.65
N ALA A 57 9.95 -4.90 -5.20
CA ALA A 57 10.30 -4.85 -3.78
C ALA A 57 10.37 -3.42 -3.24
N SER A 58 10.88 -2.47 -4.04
CA SER A 58 10.85 -1.05 -3.70
C SER A 58 9.42 -0.51 -3.62
N THR A 59 8.52 -0.97 -4.50
CA THR A 59 7.09 -0.62 -4.47
C THR A 59 6.43 -1.14 -3.19
N LEU A 60 6.68 -2.39 -2.79
CA LEU A 60 6.19 -2.96 -1.53
C LEU A 60 6.56 -2.08 -0.31
N ARG A 61 7.79 -1.54 -0.28
CA ARG A 61 8.25 -0.62 0.78
C ARG A 61 7.45 0.67 0.83
N VAL A 62 7.19 1.29 -0.32
CA VAL A 62 6.43 2.55 -0.41
C VAL A 62 4.98 2.32 -0.04
N VAL A 63 4.37 1.30 -0.63
CA VAL A 63 2.94 1.00 -0.45
C VAL A 63 2.64 0.56 0.98
N SER A 64 3.55 -0.14 1.68
CA SER A 64 3.37 -0.48 3.09
C SER A 64 3.15 0.76 3.97
N GLN A 65 3.83 1.87 3.68
CA GLN A 65 3.66 3.14 4.39
C GLN A 65 2.36 3.86 3.99
N GLN A 66 1.96 3.75 2.72
CA GLN A 66 0.68 4.30 2.24
C GLN A 66 -0.51 3.58 2.91
N ILE A 67 -0.46 2.26 3.03
CA ILE A 67 -1.47 1.47 3.75
C ILE A 67 -1.58 1.96 5.20
N ALA A 68 -0.47 2.11 5.92
CA ALA A 68 -0.49 2.56 7.31
C ALA A 68 -1.08 3.97 7.47
N LYS A 69 -0.68 4.90 6.60
CA LYS A 69 -1.22 6.26 6.59
C LYS A 69 -2.71 6.27 6.31
N ASN A 70 -3.11 5.63 5.20
CA ASN A 70 -4.51 5.66 4.75
C ASN A 70 -5.43 4.92 5.72
N ALA A 71 -4.97 3.85 6.38
CA ALA A 71 -5.72 3.14 7.41
C ALA A 71 -6.05 4.04 8.62
N LEU A 72 -5.08 4.84 9.08
CA LEU A 72 -5.30 5.78 10.18
C LEU A 72 -6.27 6.91 9.78
N GLU A 73 -6.13 7.46 8.58
CA GLU A 73 -6.99 8.52 8.06
C GLU A 73 -8.42 8.00 7.79
N ALA A 74 -8.57 6.80 7.22
CA ALA A 74 -9.87 6.16 7.01
C ALA A 74 -10.58 5.91 8.34
N ALA A 75 -9.88 5.32 9.31
CA ALA A 75 -10.44 5.13 10.64
C ALA A 75 -10.75 6.47 11.37
N ALA A 76 -10.18 7.58 10.96
CA ALA A 76 -10.51 8.93 11.46
C ALA A 76 -11.70 9.59 10.73
N GLY A 77 -12.36 8.89 9.79
CA GLY A 77 -13.54 9.39 9.07
C GLY A 77 -13.25 10.16 7.79
N ASN A 78 -12.02 10.04 7.25
CA ASN A 78 -11.71 10.62 5.95
C ASN A 78 -12.18 9.68 4.83
N ALA A 79 -13.25 10.07 4.12
CA ALA A 79 -13.86 9.26 3.06
C ALA A 79 -12.88 8.94 1.90
N GLU A 80 -12.04 9.91 1.48
CA GLU A 80 -11.04 9.69 0.43
C GLU A 80 -10.00 8.63 0.82
N ALA A 81 -9.72 8.51 2.12
CA ALA A 81 -8.71 7.58 2.61
C ALA A 81 -9.14 6.12 2.48
N PHE A 82 -10.44 5.79 2.44
CA PHE A 82 -10.92 4.43 2.18
C PHE A 82 -10.60 3.98 0.75
N GLU A 83 -10.86 4.84 -0.23
CA GLU A 83 -10.51 4.57 -1.64
C GLU A 83 -8.98 4.41 -1.80
N LEU A 84 -8.20 5.32 -1.21
CA LEU A 84 -6.74 5.25 -1.26
C LEU A 84 -6.17 4.02 -0.53
N LEU A 85 -6.83 3.55 0.53
CA LEU A 85 -6.47 2.34 1.25
C LEU A 85 -6.73 1.08 0.40
N ALA A 86 -7.87 1.03 -0.28
CA ALA A 86 -8.21 -0.07 -1.17
C ALA A 86 -7.23 -0.17 -2.36
N LEU A 87 -6.89 0.96 -2.98
CA LEU A 87 -5.89 1.03 -4.05
C LEU A 87 -4.50 0.58 -3.55
N ALA A 88 -4.08 1.05 -2.39
CA ALA A 88 -2.79 0.65 -1.81
C ALA A 88 -2.75 -0.86 -1.48
N GLN A 89 -3.86 -1.46 -1.04
CA GLN A 89 -3.96 -2.91 -0.84
C GLN A 89 -3.80 -3.68 -2.16
N GLU A 90 -4.42 -3.22 -3.24
CA GLU A 90 -4.33 -3.82 -4.57
C GLU A 90 -2.92 -3.70 -5.14
N ASP A 91 -2.30 -2.52 -5.02
CA ASP A 91 -0.93 -2.27 -5.46
C ASP A 91 0.07 -3.17 -4.72
N PHE A 92 -0.08 -3.29 -3.39
CA PHE A 92 0.77 -4.19 -2.60
C PHE A 92 0.61 -5.64 -3.04
N GLN A 93 -0.64 -6.11 -3.20
CA GLN A 93 -0.92 -7.49 -3.63
C GLN A 93 -0.32 -7.76 -5.01
N THR A 94 -0.45 -6.84 -5.95
CA THR A 94 0.11 -6.97 -7.31
C THR A 94 1.63 -7.07 -7.28
N SER A 95 2.30 -6.18 -6.55
CA SER A 95 3.76 -6.23 -6.42
C SER A 95 4.24 -7.48 -5.67
N TRP A 96 3.48 -7.93 -4.67
CA TRP A 96 3.76 -9.18 -3.96
C TRP A 96 3.66 -10.40 -4.89
N ASP A 97 2.59 -10.51 -5.68
CA ASP A 97 2.40 -11.62 -6.61
C ASP A 97 3.52 -11.71 -7.66
N ASN A 98 4.10 -10.55 -8.04
CA ASN A 98 5.21 -10.49 -8.98
C ASN A 98 6.53 -10.99 -8.39
N VAL A 99 6.74 -10.92 -7.07
CA VAL A 99 8.01 -11.31 -6.41
C VAL A 99 7.92 -12.54 -5.52
N SER A 100 6.72 -13.02 -5.20
CA SER A 100 6.50 -14.12 -4.25
C SER A 100 7.17 -15.45 -4.66
N ASP A 101 7.29 -15.70 -5.97
CA ASP A 101 7.95 -16.89 -6.53
C ASP A 101 9.40 -16.63 -6.94
N ALA A 102 9.96 -15.44 -6.65
CA ALA A 102 11.33 -15.12 -7.01
C ALA A 102 12.34 -15.93 -6.20
N SER A 103 13.45 -16.30 -6.84
CA SER A 103 14.57 -16.95 -6.15
C SER A 103 15.32 -15.89 -5.33
N VAL A 104 15.42 -16.12 -4.02
CA VAL A 104 16.17 -15.31 -3.06
C VAL A 104 17.15 -16.17 -2.29
N ASP A 105 18.22 -15.57 -1.76
CA ASP A 105 19.26 -16.29 -1.01
C ASP A 105 18.73 -16.79 0.34
N ASP A 106 17.86 -16.00 1.01
CA ASP A 106 17.15 -16.40 2.22
C ASP A 106 15.64 -16.50 1.97
N PRO A 107 15.12 -17.71 1.68
CA PRO A 107 13.68 -17.92 1.44
C PRO A 107 12.78 -17.61 2.65
N GLU A 108 13.35 -17.52 3.87
CA GLU A 108 12.58 -17.18 5.07
C GLU A 108 12.05 -15.72 5.02
N VAL A 109 12.74 -14.83 4.29
CA VAL A 109 12.28 -13.43 4.09
C VAL A 109 10.91 -13.40 3.41
N LEU A 110 10.71 -14.19 2.35
CA LEU A 110 9.41 -14.29 1.68
C LEU A 110 8.32 -14.81 2.61
N GLY A 111 8.65 -15.82 3.43
CA GLY A 111 7.70 -16.36 4.42
C GLY A 111 7.31 -15.35 5.51
N ARG A 112 8.28 -14.58 6.04
CA ARG A 112 8.01 -13.52 7.02
C ARG A 112 7.20 -12.37 6.40
N LEU A 113 7.54 -11.93 5.20
CA LEU A 113 6.80 -10.89 4.48
C LEU A 113 5.36 -11.32 4.20
N GLN A 114 5.13 -12.55 3.74
CA GLN A 114 3.79 -13.11 3.55
C GLN A 114 2.97 -13.08 4.85
N GLN A 115 3.57 -13.52 5.95
CA GLN A 115 2.88 -13.54 7.25
C GLN A 115 2.46 -12.14 7.71
N GLN A 116 3.31 -11.14 7.53
CA GLN A 116 2.97 -9.75 7.88
C GLN A 116 1.91 -9.21 6.93
N TRP A 117 2.04 -9.48 5.63
CA TRP A 117 1.06 -9.07 4.63
C TRP A 117 -0.34 -9.64 4.89
N ASP A 118 -0.45 -10.94 5.16
CA ASP A 118 -1.74 -11.59 5.44
C ASP A 118 -2.47 -10.93 6.63
N ALA A 119 -1.72 -10.57 7.67
CA ALA A 119 -2.27 -9.89 8.82
C ALA A 119 -2.71 -8.45 8.50
N VAL A 120 -1.88 -7.68 7.77
CA VAL A 120 -2.21 -6.31 7.34
C VAL A 120 -3.41 -6.32 6.40
N LYS A 121 -3.46 -7.24 5.44
CA LYS A 121 -4.59 -7.42 4.53
C LYS A 121 -5.90 -7.68 5.26
N LEU A 122 -5.89 -8.59 6.24
CA LEU A 122 -7.08 -8.89 7.04
C LEU A 122 -7.56 -7.66 7.84
N ALA A 123 -6.63 -6.88 8.38
CA ALA A 123 -6.95 -5.64 9.09
C ALA A 123 -7.49 -4.56 8.14
N THR A 124 -6.89 -4.42 6.95
CA THR A 124 -7.38 -3.52 5.89
C THR A 124 -8.80 -3.88 5.46
N ASP A 125 -9.09 -5.16 5.25
CA ASP A 125 -10.43 -5.62 4.90
C ASP A 125 -11.48 -5.30 5.99
N ARG A 126 -11.08 -5.24 7.27
CA ARG A 126 -11.98 -4.80 8.35
C ARG A 126 -12.28 -3.32 8.25
N ILE A 127 -11.27 -2.50 7.99
CA ILE A 127 -11.45 -1.05 7.84
C ILE A 127 -12.38 -0.77 6.67
N LEU A 128 -12.13 -1.37 5.51
CA LEU A 128 -12.94 -1.15 4.30
C LEU A 128 -14.39 -1.60 4.47
N ARG A 129 -14.65 -2.69 5.22
CA ARG A 129 -16.03 -3.09 5.51
C ARG A 129 -16.77 -2.18 6.47
N GLY A 130 -16.06 -1.50 7.35
CA GLY A 130 -16.62 -0.54 8.29
C GLY A 130 -16.72 0.88 7.78
N GLU A 131 -16.52 1.13 6.47
CA GLU A 131 -16.54 2.46 5.86
C GLU A 131 -17.84 3.21 6.17
N ASP A 132 -18.99 2.63 5.83
CA ASP A 132 -20.30 3.26 6.04
C ASP A 132 -20.47 3.62 7.53
N THR A 133 -20.21 2.68 8.43
CA THR A 133 -20.32 2.89 9.89
C THR A 133 -19.45 4.03 10.39
N VAL A 134 -18.20 4.13 9.90
CA VAL A 134 -17.29 5.21 10.31
C VAL A 134 -17.77 6.56 9.79
N LEU A 135 -18.21 6.64 8.54
CA LEU A 135 -18.68 7.88 7.92
C LEU A 135 -19.99 8.36 8.54
N ASP A 136 -20.95 7.46 8.74
CA ASP A 136 -22.24 7.78 9.36
C ASP A 136 -22.06 8.30 10.80
N LEU A 137 -21.20 7.64 11.61
CA LEU A 137 -20.92 8.12 12.96
C LEU A 137 -20.23 9.50 13.00
N HIS A 138 -19.38 9.82 12.02
CA HIS A 138 -18.81 11.17 11.92
C HIS A 138 -19.85 12.20 11.52
N GLU A 139 -20.79 11.87 10.61
CA GLU A 139 -21.90 12.74 10.24
C GLU A 139 -22.84 13.01 11.43
N VAL A 140 -23.15 11.96 12.20
CA VAL A 140 -23.93 12.10 13.45
C VAL A 140 -23.23 13.02 14.45
N ALA A 141 -21.92 12.84 14.64
CA ALA A 141 -21.14 13.67 15.56
C ALA A 141 -21.10 15.14 15.11
N ASP A 142 -20.93 15.41 13.83
CA ASP A 142 -20.92 16.75 13.25
C ASP A 142 -22.30 17.41 13.41
N THR A 143 -23.37 16.65 13.20
CA THR A 143 -24.75 17.12 13.41
C THR A 143 -25.00 17.50 14.86
N LEU A 144 -24.58 16.65 15.82
CA LEU A 144 -24.69 16.94 17.23
C LEU A 144 -23.85 18.13 17.68
N ALA A 145 -22.63 18.26 17.14
CA ALA A 145 -21.78 19.42 17.42
C ALA A 145 -22.38 20.75 16.95
N GLN A 146 -23.19 20.73 15.88
CA GLN A 146 -23.93 21.90 15.37
C GLN A 146 -25.23 22.17 16.15
N THR A 147 -25.92 21.12 16.61
CA THR A 147 -27.22 21.22 17.30
C THR A 147 -27.07 21.64 18.77
N VAL A 148 -26.02 21.15 19.45
CA VAL A 148 -25.82 21.42 20.89
C VAL A 148 -25.71 22.91 21.24
N PRO A 149 -24.99 23.77 20.48
CA PRO A 149 -25.00 25.20 20.74
C PRO A 149 -26.38 25.86 20.63
N GLN A 150 -27.25 25.33 19.76
CA GLN A 150 -28.63 25.80 19.64
C GLN A 150 -29.45 25.42 20.88
N LEU A 151 -29.36 24.15 21.31
CA LEU A 151 -29.98 23.67 22.56
C LEU A 151 -29.55 24.53 23.76
N GLN A 152 -28.27 24.88 23.85
CA GLN A 152 -27.74 25.74 24.93
C GLN A 152 -28.33 27.15 24.88
N ALA A 153 -28.43 27.74 23.69
CA ALA A 153 -29.01 29.09 23.53
C ALA A 153 -30.49 29.12 23.94
N GLU A 154 -31.25 28.07 23.58
CA GLU A 154 -32.66 27.97 24.00
C GLU A 154 -32.77 27.76 25.53
N TYR A 155 -31.89 26.94 26.16
CA TYR A 155 -31.88 26.82 27.61
C TYR A 155 -31.46 28.10 28.34
N ASP A 156 -30.55 28.90 27.79
CA ASP A 156 -30.23 30.21 28.33
C ASP A 156 -31.45 31.12 28.34
N GLY A 157 -32.30 31.06 27.31
CA GLY A 157 -33.59 31.73 27.28
C GLY A 157 -34.55 31.27 28.39
N VAL A 158 -34.63 29.96 28.63
CA VAL A 158 -35.42 29.40 29.76
C VAL A 158 -34.89 29.94 31.09
N VAL A 159 -33.57 29.88 31.32
CA VAL A 159 -32.91 30.39 32.52
C VAL A 159 -33.21 31.86 32.78
N ASP A 160 -33.07 32.69 31.74
CA ASP A 160 -33.33 34.12 31.84
C ASP A 160 -34.76 34.41 32.29
N ILE A 161 -35.77 33.70 31.75
CA ILE A 161 -37.16 33.83 32.12
C ILE A 161 -37.40 33.39 33.57
N LEU A 162 -36.90 32.24 33.98
CA LEU A 162 -37.05 31.73 35.35
C LEU A 162 -36.41 32.70 36.38
N VAL A 163 -35.25 33.26 36.06
CA VAL A 163 -34.58 34.27 36.92
C VAL A 163 -35.38 35.57 36.98
N PHE A 164 -35.90 36.03 35.82
CA PHE A 164 -36.70 37.25 35.74
C PHE A 164 -38.00 37.14 36.53
N ASN A 165 -38.67 35.96 36.48
CA ASN A 165 -39.89 35.68 37.20
C ASN A 165 -39.66 35.49 38.71
N GLY A 166 -38.42 35.27 39.15
CA GLY A 166 -38.07 34.99 40.54
C GLY A 166 -38.45 33.58 40.99
N ASP A 167 -38.41 32.62 40.02
CA ASP A 167 -38.67 31.21 40.29
C ASP A 167 -37.69 30.61 41.28
N ASP A 168 -38.02 29.41 41.79
CA ASP A 168 -37.18 28.76 42.77
C ASP A 168 -35.75 28.53 42.24
N ALA A 169 -34.76 28.86 43.07
CA ALA A 169 -33.36 28.69 42.70
C ALA A 169 -32.99 27.23 42.30
N GLU A 170 -33.72 26.24 42.80
CA GLU A 170 -33.51 24.85 42.44
C GLU A 170 -33.96 24.56 41.00
N GLN A 171 -35.07 25.18 40.54
CA GLN A 171 -35.55 25.06 39.17
C GLN A 171 -34.58 25.77 38.20
N VAL A 172 -34.11 26.97 38.53
CA VAL A 172 -33.05 27.66 37.77
C VAL A 172 -31.81 26.81 37.64
N ALA A 173 -31.39 26.13 38.75
CA ALA A 173 -30.22 25.25 38.76
C ALA A 173 -30.42 24.00 37.85
N PHE A 174 -31.62 23.44 37.74
CA PHE A 174 -31.92 22.37 36.82
C PHE A 174 -31.75 22.83 35.37
N ALA A 175 -32.30 23.98 34.97
CA ALA A 175 -32.12 24.52 33.64
C ALA A 175 -30.65 24.81 33.29
N GLN A 176 -29.89 25.41 34.21
CA GLN A 176 -28.44 25.67 34.00
C GLN A 176 -27.62 24.39 33.85
N ARG A 177 -27.97 23.30 34.56
CA ARG A 177 -27.28 22.03 34.46
C ARG A 177 -27.45 21.36 33.09
N GLN A 178 -28.52 21.69 32.34
CA GLN A 178 -28.74 21.14 31.00
C GLN A 178 -27.64 21.60 30.02
N ASN A 179 -27.17 22.84 30.12
CA ASN A 179 -26.04 23.30 29.30
C ASN A 179 -24.79 22.46 29.55
N LEU A 180 -24.50 22.08 30.79
CA LEU A 180 -23.39 21.20 31.11
C LEU A 180 -23.60 19.77 30.59
N LEU A 181 -24.82 19.23 30.65
CA LEU A 181 -25.13 17.92 30.09
C LEU A 181 -24.98 17.90 28.58
N ALA A 182 -25.43 18.96 27.89
CA ALA A 182 -25.26 19.11 26.43
C ALA A 182 -23.79 19.09 26.03
N GLU A 183 -22.90 19.84 26.72
CA GLU A 183 -21.45 19.77 26.48
C GLU A 183 -20.85 18.37 26.73
N ARG A 184 -21.35 17.67 27.77
CA ARG A 184 -20.88 16.33 28.08
C ARG A 184 -21.27 15.31 27.02
N ILE A 185 -22.46 15.46 26.44
CA ILE A 185 -22.95 14.65 25.33
C ILE A 185 -21.97 14.75 24.16
N VAL A 186 -21.64 15.98 23.66
CA VAL A 186 -20.68 16.19 22.56
C VAL A 186 -19.31 15.61 22.91
N ARG A 187 -18.80 15.91 24.11
CA ARG A 187 -17.47 15.41 24.52
C ARG A 187 -17.41 13.87 24.61
N SER A 188 -18.53 13.23 24.92
CA SER A 188 -18.59 11.76 24.96
C SER A 188 -18.54 11.18 23.56
N ILE A 189 -19.17 11.81 22.57
CA ILE A 189 -19.09 11.40 21.16
C ILE A 189 -17.68 11.56 20.62
N ASP A 190 -17.02 12.70 20.84
CA ASP A 190 -15.64 12.90 20.44
C ASP A 190 -14.71 11.79 20.97
N LYS A 191 -14.96 11.33 22.21
CA LYS A 191 -14.21 10.21 22.78
C LYS A 191 -14.55 8.86 22.16
N VAL A 192 -15.80 8.64 21.77
CA VAL A 192 -16.24 7.42 21.06
C VAL A 192 -15.54 7.39 19.70
N LEU A 193 -15.57 8.48 18.94
CA LEU A 193 -14.90 8.60 17.65
C LEU A 193 -13.38 8.48 17.75
N ALA A 194 -12.77 9.00 18.79
CA ALA A 194 -11.33 8.85 19.02
C ALA A 194 -10.89 7.39 19.24
N GLY A 195 -11.83 6.53 19.73
CA GLY A 195 -11.52 5.13 20.04
C GLY A 195 -10.61 4.97 21.27
N GLY A 196 -9.99 3.80 21.39
CA GLY A 196 -9.01 3.52 22.45
C GLY A 196 -9.61 3.25 23.84
N GLU A 197 -8.75 3.33 24.86
CA GLU A 197 -9.18 3.13 26.27
C GLU A 197 -10.18 4.22 26.68
N GLY A 198 -11.37 3.80 27.10
CA GLY A 198 -12.42 4.71 27.58
C GLY A 198 -13.48 5.05 26.53
N ALA A 199 -13.37 4.61 25.26
CA ALA A 199 -14.40 4.84 24.25
C ALA A 199 -15.73 4.10 24.63
N VAL A 200 -15.63 2.89 25.14
CA VAL A 200 -16.82 2.14 25.65
C VAL A 200 -17.51 2.89 26.79
N GLN A 201 -16.73 3.38 27.78
CA GLN A 201 -17.28 4.20 28.88
C GLN A 201 -17.86 5.53 28.38
N ALA A 202 -17.28 6.08 27.31
CA ALA A 202 -17.80 7.31 26.69
C ALA A 202 -19.15 7.07 26.01
N ALA A 203 -19.33 5.95 25.30
CA ALA A 203 -20.62 5.55 24.71
C ALA A 203 -21.68 5.35 25.79
N ASP A 204 -21.36 4.63 26.86
CA ASP A 204 -22.26 4.48 28.01
C ASP A 204 -22.60 5.84 28.68
N SER A 205 -21.64 6.74 28.78
CA SER A 205 -21.85 8.06 29.38
C SER A 205 -22.72 8.94 28.49
N PHE A 206 -22.53 8.87 27.17
CA PHE A 206 -23.38 9.52 26.18
C PHE A 206 -24.83 9.12 26.35
N GLY A 207 -25.14 7.81 26.37
CA GLY A 207 -26.50 7.31 26.53
C GLY A 207 -27.14 7.74 27.87
N ARG A 208 -26.38 7.71 28.98
CA ARG A 208 -26.89 8.16 30.29
C ARG A 208 -27.12 9.68 30.33
N ASP A 209 -26.22 10.48 29.78
CA ASP A 209 -26.31 11.94 29.81
C ASP A 209 -27.46 12.41 28.90
N ALA A 210 -27.65 11.80 27.72
CA ALA A 210 -28.79 12.07 26.84
C ALA A 210 -30.10 11.68 27.50
N SER A 211 -30.21 10.50 28.11
CA SER A 211 -31.40 10.07 28.85
C SER A 211 -31.75 11.01 30.02
N LEU A 212 -30.71 11.45 30.78
CA LEU A 212 -30.92 12.40 31.86
C LEU A 212 -31.36 13.77 31.33
N PHE A 213 -30.77 14.25 30.25
CA PHE A 213 -31.14 15.51 29.60
C PHE A 213 -32.62 15.50 29.19
N GLY A 214 -33.04 14.47 28.44
CA GLY A 214 -34.45 14.32 28.02
C GLY A 214 -35.42 14.20 29.21
N ARG A 215 -35.03 13.49 30.26
CA ARG A 215 -35.87 13.34 31.46
C ARG A 215 -36.04 14.66 32.22
N VAL A 216 -34.99 15.45 32.41
CA VAL A 216 -35.06 16.75 33.06
C VAL A 216 -35.88 17.75 32.21
N MET A 217 -35.68 17.76 30.89
CA MET A 217 -36.43 18.55 29.94
C MET A 217 -37.95 18.25 30.04
N ASN A 218 -38.32 16.98 29.95
CA ASN A 218 -39.74 16.57 30.09
C ASN A 218 -40.29 16.90 31.49
N GLY A 219 -39.45 16.76 32.55
CA GLY A 219 -39.82 17.20 33.90
C GLY A 219 -40.12 18.69 34.00
N MET A 220 -39.42 19.54 33.26
CA MET A 220 -39.71 20.96 33.21
C MET A 220 -41.03 21.26 32.45
N ILE A 221 -41.38 20.43 31.45
CA ILE A 221 -42.61 20.61 30.65
C ILE A 221 -43.83 20.02 31.44
N GLU A 222 -43.73 18.90 32.05
CA GLU A 222 -44.83 18.12 32.64
C GLU A 222 -44.83 18.02 34.19
N GLY A 223 -43.66 18.28 34.78
CA GLY A 223 -43.36 18.01 36.16
C GLY A 223 -42.73 16.62 36.35
N ASP A 224 -41.78 16.46 37.29
CA ASP A 224 -41.20 15.16 37.75
C ASP A 224 -40.96 15.22 39.25
N ASP A 225 -41.91 14.70 40.03
CA ASP A 225 -41.84 14.65 41.49
C ASP A 225 -40.62 13.84 41.99
N ALA A 226 -40.21 12.81 41.24
CA ALA A 226 -39.08 11.99 41.61
C ALA A 226 -37.74 12.71 41.49
N LEU A 227 -37.64 13.68 40.59
CA LEU A 227 -36.46 14.56 40.45
C LEU A 227 -36.62 15.87 41.23
N GLY A 228 -37.80 16.18 41.78
CA GLY A 228 -38.10 17.44 42.43
C GLY A 228 -38.24 18.59 41.43
N ILE A 229 -38.62 18.29 40.19
CA ILE A 229 -38.79 19.29 39.12
C ILE A 229 -40.29 19.60 39.03
N TRP A 230 -40.58 20.89 39.12
CA TRP A 230 -41.95 21.36 38.99
C TRP A 230 -42.19 21.80 37.55
N GLN A 231 -43.41 21.62 37.08
CA GLN A 231 -43.83 22.07 35.78
C GLN A 231 -43.66 23.61 35.65
N ILE A 232 -43.04 24.03 34.59
CA ILE A 232 -42.92 25.47 34.25
C ILE A 232 -44.28 25.92 33.72
N GLU A 233 -44.77 27.08 34.25
CA GLU A 233 -46.08 27.63 33.86
C GLU A 233 -45.96 28.84 32.92
N ASP A 234 -44.74 29.46 32.81
CA ASP A 234 -44.54 30.59 31.92
C ASP A 234 -44.55 30.15 30.46
N LEU A 235 -45.45 30.78 29.66
CA LEU A 235 -45.66 30.41 28.28
C LEU A 235 -44.43 30.65 27.37
N ASN A 236 -43.66 31.71 27.66
CA ASN A 236 -42.48 31.96 26.84
C ASN A 236 -41.36 30.94 27.16
N ALA A 237 -41.21 30.53 28.44
CA ALA A 237 -40.28 29.46 28.81
C ALA A 237 -40.71 28.11 28.21
N LEU A 238 -42.03 27.86 28.13
CA LEU A 238 -42.57 26.65 27.48
C LEU A 238 -42.36 26.68 25.95
N ASP A 239 -42.38 27.84 25.29
CA ASP A 239 -42.06 27.94 23.87
C ASP A 239 -40.58 27.56 23.60
N PHE A 240 -39.62 28.04 24.42
CA PHE A 240 -38.24 27.63 24.34
C PHE A 240 -38.08 26.11 24.61
N LEU A 241 -38.75 25.57 25.63
CA LEU A 241 -38.69 24.14 25.93
C LEU A 241 -39.30 23.29 24.81
N ALA A 242 -40.30 23.78 24.10
CA ALA A 242 -40.87 23.09 22.93
C ALA A 242 -39.85 23.01 21.78
N GLU A 243 -39.12 24.10 21.49
CA GLU A 243 -38.05 24.09 20.49
C GLU A 243 -36.90 23.15 20.91
N ILE A 244 -36.50 23.18 22.19
CA ILE A 244 -35.49 22.25 22.74
C ILE A 244 -35.96 20.79 22.56
N ALA A 245 -37.26 20.49 22.84
CA ALA A 245 -37.78 19.14 22.72
C ALA A 245 -37.73 18.62 21.28
N VAL A 246 -38.02 19.47 20.30
CA VAL A 246 -37.93 19.13 18.87
C VAL A 246 -36.48 18.85 18.50
N LEU A 247 -35.55 19.75 18.83
CA LEU A 247 -34.10 19.54 18.54
C LEU A 247 -33.53 18.30 19.24
N PHE A 248 -33.91 18.09 20.48
CA PHE A 248 -33.46 16.94 21.24
C PHE A 248 -33.96 15.61 20.65
N ASP A 249 -35.25 15.53 20.34
CA ASP A 249 -35.85 14.29 19.82
C ASP A 249 -35.36 13.98 18.39
N GLU A 250 -35.22 14.99 17.53
CA GLU A 250 -34.81 14.84 16.14
C GLU A 250 -33.34 14.50 16.02
N PHE A 251 -32.45 15.15 16.80
CA PHE A 251 -31.00 15.02 16.60
C PHE A 251 -30.31 14.24 17.71
N VAL A 252 -30.67 14.40 18.99
CA VAL A 252 -29.95 13.75 20.09
C VAL A 252 -30.51 12.37 20.37
N ASN A 253 -31.82 12.24 20.53
CA ASN A 253 -32.45 10.99 20.92
C ASN A 253 -32.29 9.89 19.86
N GLN A 254 -32.44 10.21 18.58
CA GLN A 254 -32.23 9.29 17.48
C GLN A 254 -30.75 8.83 17.40
N SER A 255 -29.81 9.76 17.59
CA SER A 255 -28.38 9.46 17.58
C SER A 255 -27.91 8.53 18.73
N VAL A 256 -28.66 8.47 19.86
CA VAL A 256 -28.30 7.59 20.97
C VAL A 256 -28.31 6.13 20.56
N ASP A 257 -29.39 5.70 19.94
CA ASP A 257 -29.55 4.29 19.55
C ASP A 257 -28.52 3.94 18.45
N GLU A 258 -28.32 4.81 17.47
CA GLU A 258 -27.37 4.64 16.38
C GLU A 258 -25.93 4.52 16.88
N ILE A 259 -25.49 5.44 17.75
CA ILE A 259 -24.13 5.42 18.31
C ILE A 259 -23.90 4.18 19.18
N LEU A 260 -24.89 3.79 20.01
CA LEU A 260 -24.73 2.61 20.88
C LEU A 260 -24.70 1.30 20.07
N GLU A 261 -25.42 1.21 18.96
CA GLU A 261 -25.46 0.04 18.09
C GLU A 261 -24.18 -0.08 17.26
N THR A 262 -23.68 1.02 16.72
CA THR A 262 -22.56 1.02 15.74
C THR A 262 -21.17 1.22 16.38
N ALA A 263 -21.08 1.79 17.58
CA ALA A 263 -19.79 2.00 18.28
C ALA A 263 -18.91 0.74 18.37
N PRO A 264 -19.42 -0.49 18.60
CA PRO A 264 -18.58 -1.69 18.62
C PRO A 264 -17.86 -1.96 17.30
N GLU A 265 -18.46 -1.64 16.16
CA GLU A 265 -17.86 -1.78 14.84
C GLU A 265 -16.77 -0.72 14.61
N LEU A 266 -17.05 0.55 14.98
CA LEU A 266 -16.04 1.60 14.96
C LEU A 266 -14.80 1.21 15.78
N PHE A 267 -14.99 0.60 16.95
CA PHE A 267 -13.85 0.14 17.77
C PHE A 267 -13.03 -0.95 17.09
N GLN A 268 -13.67 -1.84 16.31
CA GLN A 268 -12.97 -2.85 15.51
C GLN A 268 -12.17 -2.20 14.36
N VAL A 269 -12.73 -1.18 13.71
CA VAL A 269 -12.03 -0.42 12.66
C VAL A 269 -10.81 0.30 13.24
N ARG A 270 -10.96 0.98 14.37
CA ARG A 270 -9.85 1.64 15.08
C ARG A 270 -8.76 0.66 15.49
N ALA A 271 -9.15 -0.48 16.10
CA ALA A 271 -8.20 -1.52 16.48
C ALA A 271 -7.46 -2.11 15.27
N ALA A 272 -8.14 -2.23 14.12
CA ALA A 272 -7.51 -2.68 12.87
C ALA A 272 -6.50 -1.64 12.35
N ALA A 273 -6.81 -0.34 12.43
CA ALA A 273 -5.88 0.72 12.04
C ALA A 273 -4.64 0.74 12.95
N ASP A 274 -4.81 0.57 14.25
CA ASP A 274 -3.70 0.46 15.21
C ASP A 274 -2.85 -0.79 14.93
N GLU A 275 -3.48 -1.93 14.62
CA GLU A 275 -2.77 -3.15 14.21
C GLU A 275 -1.94 -2.92 12.95
N ILE A 276 -2.49 -2.28 11.92
CA ILE A 276 -1.76 -1.93 10.70
C ILE A 276 -0.59 -1.01 11.02
N PHE A 277 -0.79 0.02 11.86
CA PHE A 277 0.28 0.95 12.23
C PHE A 277 1.47 0.23 12.88
N VAL A 278 1.21 -0.68 13.82
CA VAL A 278 2.27 -1.47 14.47
C VAL A 278 2.97 -2.41 13.47
N ARG A 279 2.20 -3.16 12.67
CA ARG A 279 2.74 -4.14 11.74
C ARG A 279 3.42 -3.53 10.52
N SER A 280 3.06 -2.29 10.15
CA SER A 280 3.65 -1.60 9.00
C SER A 280 5.17 -1.43 9.11
N GLN A 281 5.69 -1.36 10.33
CA GLN A 281 7.13 -1.27 10.56
C GLN A 281 7.83 -2.61 10.24
N ASP A 282 7.24 -3.73 10.67
CA ASP A 282 7.76 -5.06 10.38
C ASP A 282 7.62 -5.36 8.87
N LEU A 283 6.47 -5.01 8.27
CA LEU A 283 6.23 -5.15 6.83
C LEU A 283 7.24 -4.36 6.00
N LEU A 284 7.51 -3.10 6.38
CA LEU A 284 8.52 -2.26 5.76
C LEU A 284 9.93 -2.87 5.88
N GLN A 285 10.26 -3.41 7.06
CA GLN A 285 11.56 -4.01 7.29
C GLN A 285 11.75 -5.26 6.43
N GLU A 286 10.77 -6.17 6.37
CA GLU A 286 10.87 -7.37 5.54
C GLU A 286 10.89 -7.03 4.04
N ALA A 287 10.12 -6.05 3.59
CA ALA A 287 10.20 -5.55 2.21
C ALA A 287 11.58 -4.92 1.90
N THR A 288 12.22 -4.28 2.90
CA THR A 288 13.57 -3.75 2.75
C THR A 288 14.59 -4.87 2.66
N ASN A 289 14.49 -5.89 3.52
CA ASN A 289 15.36 -7.06 3.49
C ASN A 289 15.26 -7.80 2.13
N LEU A 290 14.03 -7.91 1.59
CA LEU A 290 13.81 -8.49 0.26
C LEU A 290 14.48 -7.66 -0.84
N ASN A 291 14.32 -6.33 -0.80
CA ASN A 291 14.95 -5.44 -1.77
C ASN A 291 16.48 -5.54 -1.74
N GLU A 292 17.08 -5.58 -0.55
CA GLU A 292 18.54 -5.74 -0.37
C GLU A 292 19.04 -7.07 -0.97
N GLN A 293 18.32 -8.17 -0.78
CA GLN A 293 18.69 -9.46 -1.38
C GLN A 293 18.63 -9.42 -2.92
N PHE A 294 17.64 -8.75 -3.50
CA PHE A 294 17.58 -8.57 -4.95
C PHE A 294 18.72 -7.68 -5.48
N GLU A 295 19.10 -6.63 -4.75
CA GLU A 295 20.25 -5.78 -5.10
C GLU A 295 21.56 -6.58 -5.02
N GLU A 296 21.81 -7.34 -3.95
CA GLU A 296 22.98 -8.20 -3.81
C GLU A 296 23.06 -9.26 -4.90
N SER A 297 21.93 -9.91 -5.23
CA SER A 297 21.85 -10.88 -6.32
C SER A 297 22.16 -10.24 -7.68
N ALA A 298 21.72 -9.01 -7.92
CA ALA A 298 22.02 -8.26 -9.14
C ALA A 298 23.52 -7.91 -9.24
N GLU A 299 24.17 -7.54 -8.14
CA GLU A 299 25.63 -7.30 -8.09
C GLU A 299 26.43 -8.58 -8.35
N GLY A 300 25.95 -9.73 -7.90
CA GLY A 300 26.53 -11.05 -8.15
C GLY A 300 26.62 -11.45 -9.63
N LEU A 301 25.96 -10.73 -10.55
CA LEU A 301 26.04 -10.95 -12.01
C LEU A 301 27.32 -10.41 -12.64
N PHE A 302 28.11 -9.58 -11.94
CA PHE A 302 29.34 -8.99 -12.45
C PHE A 302 30.37 -10.00 -12.98
N PRO A 303 30.64 -11.17 -12.33
CA PRO A 303 31.50 -12.20 -12.87
C PRO A 303 31.03 -12.76 -14.23
N SER A 304 29.71 -12.85 -14.45
CA SER A 304 29.14 -13.32 -15.71
C SER A 304 29.34 -12.31 -16.85
N VAL A 305 29.35 -11.02 -16.55
CA VAL A 305 29.67 -9.95 -17.50
C VAL A 305 31.15 -10.07 -17.91
N LEU A 306 32.06 -10.24 -16.95
CA LEU A 306 33.50 -10.44 -17.23
C LEU A 306 33.73 -11.70 -18.07
N ALA A 307 33.04 -12.82 -17.77
CA ALA A 307 33.13 -14.03 -18.57
C ALA A 307 32.69 -13.80 -20.03
N GLY A 308 31.61 -13.04 -20.26
CA GLY A 308 31.15 -12.64 -21.59
C GLY A 308 32.20 -11.80 -22.35
N ILE A 309 32.84 -10.84 -21.69
CA ILE A 309 33.90 -10.01 -22.27
C ILE A 309 35.12 -10.87 -22.65
N VAL A 310 35.54 -11.79 -21.79
CA VAL A 310 36.68 -12.71 -22.04
C VAL A 310 36.37 -13.62 -23.22
N LEU A 311 35.18 -14.24 -23.28
CA LEU A 311 34.71 -15.03 -24.40
C LEU A 311 34.68 -14.24 -25.71
N GLY A 312 34.24 -13.00 -25.68
CA GLY A 312 34.22 -12.09 -26.83
C GLY A 312 35.65 -11.78 -27.31
N ALA A 313 36.58 -11.52 -26.38
CA ALA A 313 38.00 -11.29 -26.73
C ALA A 313 38.64 -12.53 -27.35
N ILE A 314 38.36 -13.73 -26.82
CA ILE A 314 38.85 -15.01 -27.40
C ILE A 314 38.28 -15.18 -28.82
N THR A 315 36.98 -14.91 -29.04
CA THR A 315 36.35 -14.99 -30.36
C THR A 315 37.01 -14.03 -31.35
N GLY A 316 37.28 -12.79 -30.94
CA GLY A 316 37.97 -11.77 -31.73
C GLY A 316 39.42 -12.21 -32.11
N ALA A 317 40.16 -12.75 -31.13
CA ALA A 317 41.51 -13.23 -31.37
C ALA A 317 41.54 -14.42 -32.36
N LEU A 318 40.61 -15.38 -32.20
CA LEU A 318 40.46 -16.49 -33.15
C LEU A 318 40.11 -15.99 -34.56
N ALA A 319 39.21 -15.04 -34.70
CA ALA A 319 38.86 -14.47 -36.00
C ALA A 319 40.05 -13.79 -36.66
N ILE A 320 40.85 -13.00 -35.93
CA ILE A 320 42.06 -12.36 -36.43
C ILE A 320 43.09 -13.43 -36.86
N ALA A 321 43.28 -14.48 -36.06
CA ALA A 321 44.21 -15.58 -36.41
C ALA A 321 43.80 -16.30 -37.71
N ILE A 322 42.51 -16.55 -37.91
CA ILE A 322 41.97 -17.16 -39.13
C ILE A 322 42.21 -16.24 -40.35
N VAL A 323 41.95 -14.96 -40.24
CA VAL A 323 42.21 -13.98 -41.32
C VAL A 323 43.70 -13.96 -41.66
N PHE A 324 44.57 -13.91 -40.64
CA PHE A 324 46.03 -13.90 -40.83
C PHE A 324 46.51 -15.18 -41.53
N LEU A 325 46.06 -16.35 -41.10
CA LEU A 325 46.44 -17.61 -41.74
C LEU A 325 45.93 -17.72 -43.18
N ARG A 326 44.71 -17.24 -43.46
CA ARG A 326 44.18 -17.22 -44.83
C ARG A 326 44.96 -16.25 -45.74
N THR A 327 45.38 -15.09 -45.25
CA THR A 327 46.19 -14.14 -46.02
C THR A 327 47.59 -14.67 -46.29
N GLN A 328 48.19 -15.36 -45.33
CA GLN A 328 49.49 -16.03 -45.57
C GLN A 328 49.36 -17.18 -46.57
N ALA A 329 48.33 -18.03 -46.48
CA ALA A 329 48.11 -19.12 -47.42
C ALA A 329 47.81 -18.61 -48.86
N SER A 330 47.13 -17.47 -49.00
CA SER A 330 46.88 -16.88 -50.32
C SER A 330 48.15 -16.26 -50.94
N ARG A 331 49.02 -15.64 -50.14
CA ARG A 331 50.30 -15.16 -50.60
C ARG A 331 51.22 -16.27 -51.06
N ALA A 332 51.34 -17.34 -50.29
CA ALA A 332 52.14 -18.51 -50.65
C ALA A 332 51.66 -19.16 -51.97
N ARG A 333 50.36 -19.29 -52.17
CA ARG A 333 49.79 -19.79 -53.45
C ARG A 333 50.03 -18.82 -54.62
N GLY A 334 50.02 -17.52 -54.40
CA GLY A 334 50.35 -16.50 -55.39
C GLY A 334 51.79 -16.65 -55.87
N GLU A 335 52.73 -16.84 -54.93
CA GLU A 335 54.16 -17.04 -55.21
C GLU A 335 54.41 -18.37 -55.97
N GLU A 336 53.71 -19.45 -55.57
CA GLU A 336 53.79 -20.73 -56.29
C GLU A 336 53.30 -20.63 -57.74
N LEU A 337 52.17 -19.96 -57.99
CA LEU A 337 51.59 -19.74 -59.32
C LEU A 337 52.47 -18.83 -60.19
N GLU A 338 53.12 -17.82 -59.61
CA GLU A 338 54.08 -16.98 -60.33
C GLU A 338 55.34 -17.78 -60.66
N ALA A 339 55.87 -18.61 -59.78
CA ALA A 339 56.99 -19.49 -60.01
C ALA A 339 56.68 -20.56 -61.07
N GLU A 340 55.45 -21.13 -61.07
CA GLU A 340 55.02 -22.10 -62.11
C GLU A 340 54.81 -21.42 -63.48
N ASN A 341 54.27 -20.21 -63.53
CA ASN A 341 54.15 -19.39 -64.75
C ASN A 341 55.54 -19.06 -65.34
N GLN A 342 56.50 -18.68 -64.49
CA GLN A 342 57.91 -18.42 -64.92
C GLN A 342 58.56 -19.69 -65.45
N ARG A 343 58.37 -20.86 -64.82
CA ARG A 343 58.87 -22.14 -65.33
C ARG A 343 58.22 -22.53 -66.68
N ASN A 344 56.94 -22.33 -66.85
CA ASN A 344 56.25 -22.59 -68.10
C ASN A 344 56.67 -21.61 -69.24
N GLN A 345 56.95 -20.35 -68.96
CA GLN A 345 57.48 -19.43 -69.89
C GLN A 345 58.92 -19.74 -70.30
N SER A 346 59.76 -20.23 -69.35
CA SER A 346 61.16 -20.62 -69.67
C SER A 346 61.25 -21.98 -70.39
N ALA A 347 60.20 -22.78 -70.43
CA ALA A 347 60.13 -24.08 -71.16
C ALA A 347 59.67 -23.94 -72.64
N ILE A 348 59.17 -22.75 -73.02
CA ILE A 348 58.69 -22.42 -74.38
C ILE A 348 59.73 -21.67 -75.19
N LEU A 349 60.79 -21.17 -74.60
CA LEU A 349 62.00 -20.58 -75.29
C LEU A 349 63.11 -21.65 -75.45
#